data_5d114cbe4ea8ed503a108e5982561b77
#
_entry.id   5d114cbe4ea8ed503a108e5982561b77
#
_cell.length_a   1.000
_cell.length_b   1.000
_cell.length_c   1.000
_cell.angle_alpha   90.00
_cell.angle_beta   90.00
_cell.angle_gamma   90.00
#
_symmetry.space_group_name_H-M   'P 1'
#
loop_
_entity.id
_entity.type
_entity.pdbx_description
1 polymer ?
#
loop_
_entity_poly.entity_id
_entity_poly.type
_entity_poly.pdbx_seq_one_letter_code
_entity_poly.pdbx_strand_id
1 'polypeptide(L)'
;MQKLIKNKVYDVVVAGGGTSGCAAAYIAAKKGLKTLLIERQTSLGGSMTNGLVVPAMKTAMCGENSQFYNDFVKLMQLLNAQHTYSDGNDGWFNPEIAKIALDKMLYSAGCDVLFNTDVTGGKTSDDKVLGIDILSNGLSLYIVSRYFVDATGDGNFSELLNCKKLISDQKQSLTLRFLMAGVDIKKFADYIEKLDADRNVTSVDRSGKQIHLSTAYTWDKSKNWALRPIFEQAIQDGVLKEEDSAYFQLFTVPDMPSTIAFNAPRIAPNMDLDPLNPMDYSLALMLGREQIFRLSQFCKKYLKGFENAYISNISDMLGIRESRRFQGEITFFAKDIFDKTYENSSEIACVTDYPIDIHSNQKDDSTLQQINEPYSLPVSALRNGQYNNLYVIGRCLSADFAAQASLRVQKNCFSMGEAAAKDIAKRL
;
A
#
# COMPACT_ATOMS: atom_id res chain seq x y z
N MET A 1 -5.62 -3.42 -32.25
CA MET A 1 -5.18 -3.86 -30.93
C MET A 1 -4.83 -5.35 -30.88
N GLN A 2 -5.70 -6.28 -31.30
CA GLN A 2 -5.34 -7.72 -31.37
C GLN A 2 -4.05 -8.03 -32.15
N LYS A 3 -3.73 -7.31 -33.24
CA LYS A 3 -2.48 -7.48 -34.00
C LYS A 3 -1.21 -7.04 -33.26
N LEU A 4 -1.31 -6.11 -32.31
CA LEU A 4 -0.15 -5.55 -31.59
C LEU A 4 0.33 -6.44 -30.43
N ILE A 5 -0.58 -7.22 -29.81
CA ILE A 5 -0.26 -8.04 -28.62
C ILE A 5 -0.05 -9.51 -29.01
N LYS A 6 -0.79 -10.02 -29.99
CA LYS A 6 -0.87 -11.45 -30.34
C LYS A 6 0.43 -12.11 -30.84
N ASN A 7 1.44 -11.31 -31.24
CA ASN A 7 2.76 -11.78 -31.71
C ASN A 7 3.93 -11.14 -30.99
N LYS A 8 3.69 -10.42 -29.88
CA LYS A 8 4.75 -9.75 -29.12
C LYS A 8 5.21 -10.67 -27.99
N VAL A 9 6.46 -11.07 -28.02
CA VAL A 9 7.10 -11.74 -26.88
C VAL A 9 7.71 -10.67 -26.00
N TYR A 10 7.36 -10.67 -24.72
CA TYR A 10 7.91 -9.77 -23.73
C TYR A 10 9.11 -10.40 -23.02
N ASP A 11 10.02 -9.56 -22.55
CA ASP A 11 11.07 -10.02 -21.65
C ASP A 11 10.53 -10.16 -20.23
N VAL A 12 9.65 -9.22 -19.81
CA VAL A 12 9.03 -9.19 -18.49
C VAL A 12 7.54 -8.87 -18.60
N VAL A 13 6.70 -9.68 -17.95
CA VAL A 13 5.30 -9.36 -17.69
C VAL A 13 5.10 -9.18 -16.19
N VAL A 14 4.58 -8.01 -15.80
CA VAL A 14 4.25 -7.67 -14.42
C VAL A 14 2.73 -7.72 -14.24
N ALA A 15 2.23 -8.60 -13.40
CA ALA A 15 0.84 -8.70 -13.00
C ALA A 15 0.59 -7.85 -11.75
N GLY A 16 -0.23 -6.80 -11.88
CA GLY A 16 -0.56 -5.82 -10.84
C GLY A 16 0.26 -4.54 -10.94
N GLY A 17 -0.41 -3.42 -11.19
CA GLY A 17 0.14 -2.06 -11.26
C GLY A 17 0.10 -1.31 -9.93
N GLY A 18 0.20 -2.04 -8.82
CA GLY A 18 0.35 -1.46 -7.48
C GLY A 18 1.75 -0.90 -7.23
N THR A 19 2.04 -0.58 -5.97
CA THR A 19 3.31 0.05 -5.54
C THR A 19 4.54 -0.70 -6.07
N SER A 20 4.65 -2.01 -5.80
CA SER A 20 5.80 -2.82 -6.22
C SER A 20 5.82 -3.10 -7.72
N GLY A 21 4.65 -3.30 -8.33
CA GLY A 21 4.55 -3.59 -9.76
C GLY A 21 4.93 -2.41 -10.63
N CYS A 22 4.54 -1.17 -10.26
CA CYS A 22 4.98 0.04 -10.95
C CYS A 22 6.50 0.18 -10.94
N ALA A 23 7.13 -0.09 -9.78
CA ALA A 23 8.59 -0.03 -9.66
C ALA A 23 9.27 -1.10 -10.53
N ALA A 24 8.78 -2.35 -10.49
CA ALA A 24 9.31 -3.43 -11.30
C ALA A 24 9.22 -3.13 -12.81
N ALA A 25 8.03 -2.71 -13.27
CA ALA A 25 7.80 -2.42 -14.69
C ALA A 25 8.64 -1.23 -15.18
N TYR A 26 8.69 -0.14 -14.38
CA TYR A 26 9.47 1.05 -14.72
C TYR A 26 10.96 0.74 -14.86
N ILE A 27 11.54 0.07 -13.88
CA ILE A 27 12.97 -0.24 -13.88
C ILE A 27 13.32 -1.25 -14.97
N ALA A 28 12.48 -2.28 -15.19
CA ALA A 28 12.67 -3.23 -16.29
C ALA A 28 12.68 -2.51 -17.65
N ALA A 29 11.70 -1.64 -17.90
CA ALA A 29 11.61 -0.86 -19.13
C ALA A 29 12.81 0.11 -19.29
N LYS A 30 13.22 0.81 -18.22
CA LYS A 30 14.43 1.67 -18.23
C LYS A 30 15.72 0.92 -18.54
N LYS A 31 15.78 -0.37 -18.25
CA LYS A 31 16.90 -1.24 -18.62
C LYS A 31 16.80 -1.77 -20.06
N GLY A 32 15.82 -1.32 -20.84
CA GLY A 32 15.63 -1.69 -22.23
C GLY A 32 14.90 -3.02 -22.44
N LEU A 33 14.34 -3.62 -21.37
CA LEU A 33 13.56 -4.85 -21.47
C LEU A 33 12.16 -4.55 -22.03
N LYS A 34 11.68 -5.39 -22.94
CA LYS A 34 10.30 -5.32 -23.45
C LYS A 34 9.34 -5.70 -22.33
N THR A 35 8.73 -4.70 -21.71
CA THR A 35 7.94 -4.86 -20.48
C THR A 35 6.47 -4.61 -20.74
N LEU A 36 5.61 -5.47 -20.18
CA LEU A 36 4.17 -5.30 -20.10
C LEU A 36 3.74 -5.26 -18.62
N LEU A 37 2.96 -4.26 -18.26
CA LEU A 37 2.26 -4.16 -16.99
C LEU A 37 0.77 -4.41 -17.19
N ILE A 38 0.18 -5.30 -16.39
CA ILE A 38 -1.25 -5.64 -16.40
C ILE A 38 -1.87 -5.15 -15.10
N GLU A 39 -2.90 -4.30 -15.20
CA GLU A 39 -3.62 -3.76 -14.04
C GLU A 39 -5.13 -3.95 -14.20
N ARG A 40 -5.78 -4.51 -13.18
CA ARG A 40 -7.23 -4.74 -13.18
C ARG A 40 -8.06 -3.47 -13.00
N GLN A 41 -7.47 -2.45 -12.38
CA GLN A 41 -8.14 -1.16 -12.20
C GLN A 41 -7.85 -0.20 -13.35
N THR A 42 -8.38 1.00 -13.28
CA THR A 42 -8.24 2.02 -14.33
C THR A 42 -7.11 3.01 -14.04
N SER A 43 -6.35 2.81 -12.97
CA SER A 43 -5.20 3.65 -12.60
C SER A 43 -4.13 2.85 -11.87
N LEU A 44 -2.90 3.33 -11.95
CA LEU A 44 -1.72 2.77 -11.31
C LEU A 44 -1.60 3.19 -9.83
N GLY A 45 -0.69 2.53 -9.10
CA GLY A 45 -0.33 2.84 -7.73
C GLY A 45 -1.02 1.97 -6.67
N GLY A 46 -2.15 1.32 -7.01
CA GLY A 46 -2.87 0.42 -6.12
C GLY A 46 -3.21 1.09 -4.77
N SER A 47 -2.63 0.60 -3.67
CA SER A 47 -2.95 1.13 -2.33
C SER A 47 -2.63 2.62 -2.15
N MET A 48 -1.60 3.14 -2.81
CA MET A 48 -1.21 4.55 -2.65
C MET A 48 -2.15 5.53 -3.39
N THR A 49 -2.85 5.07 -4.41
CA THR A 49 -3.78 5.87 -5.22
C THR A 49 -5.22 5.44 -4.99
N ASN A 50 -5.65 4.29 -5.52
CA ASN A 50 -7.00 3.76 -5.38
C ASN A 50 -7.34 3.38 -3.92
N GLY A 51 -6.34 3.01 -3.12
CA GLY A 51 -6.48 2.73 -1.68
C GLY A 51 -6.37 3.95 -0.78
N LEU A 52 -6.05 5.15 -1.31
CA LEU A 52 -5.85 6.40 -0.56
C LEU A 52 -4.86 6.26 0.61
N VAL A 53 -3.87 5.36 0.50
CA VAL A 53 -2.86 5.15 1.55
C VAL A 53 -1.75 6.19 1.38
N VAL A 54 -1.92 7.32 2.03
CA VAL A 54 -0.98 8.43 2.15
C VAL A 54 -0.64 8.60 3.63
N PRO A 55 0.61 8.89 3.99
CA PRO A 55 1.82 8.96 3.17
C PRO A 55 2.46 7.59 2.90
N ALA A 56 3.48 7.56 2.03
CA ALA A 56 4.47 6.51 2.07
C ALA A 56 5.28 6.66 3.36
N MET A 57 5.21 5.67 4.26
CA MET A 57 5.78 5.77 5.60
C MET A 57 7.30 5.97 5.55
N LYS A 58 7.80 6.75 6.51
CA LYS A 58 9.24 6.97 6.68
C LYS A 58 9.91 5.64 7.05
N THR A 59 11.02 5.35 6.40
CA THR A 59 11.88 4.20 6.68
C THR A 59 13.30 4.53 6.21
N ALA A 60 14.29 3.89 6.78
CA ALA A 60 15.68 3.97 6.34
C ALA A 60 15.82 3.29 4.96
N MET A 61 15.29 3.92 3.93
CA MET A 61 15.46 3.50 2.56
C MET A 61 16.85 3.94 2.10
N CYS A 62 17.85 3.18 2.46
CA CYS A 62 19.22 3.40 2.04
C CYS A 62 19.66 2.25 1.15
N GLY A 63 20.47 2.55 0.14
CA GLY A 63 21.08 1.56 -0.71
C GLY A 63 20.59 1.53 -2.16
N GLU A 64 20.82 0.39 -2.81
CA GLU A 64 20.82 0.28 -4.26
C GLU A 64 19.45 0.36 -4.95
N ASN A 65 18.35 0.14 -4.24
CA ASN A 65 17.01 -0.02 -4.85
C ASN A 65 16.07 1.14 -4.49
N SER A 66 16.54 2.37 -4.68
CA SER A 66 15.79 3.60 -4.41
C SER A 66 15.55 4.46 -5.65
N GLN A 67 15.99 4.05 -6.83
CA GLN A 67 15.90 4.85 -8.06
C GLN A 67 14.45 5.17 -8.42
N PHE A 68 13.56 4.16 -8.41
CA PHE A 68 12.15 4.39 -8.72
C PHE A 68 11.53 5.42 -7.77
N TYR A 69 11.75 5.26 -6.47
CA TYR A 69 11.19 6.18 -5.47
C TYR A 69 11.72 7.60 -5.64
N ASN A 70 13.03 7.76 -5.86
CA ASN A 70 13.64 9.06 -6.10
C ASN A 70 13.10 9.74 -7.37
N ASP A 71 12.94 8.99 -8.46
CA ASP A 71 12.35 9.49 -9.71
C ASP A 71 10.87 9.89 -9.50
N PHE A 72 10.11 9.09 -8.73
CA PHE A 72 8.73 9.38 -8.38
C PHE A 72 8.61 10.66 -7.52
N VAL A 73 9.36 10.76 -6.43
CA VAL A 73 9.35 11.95 -5.56
C VAL A 73 9.73 13.20 -6.35
N LYS A 74 10.79 13.14 -7.16
CA LYS A 74 11.22 14.25 -8.01
C LYS A 74 10.13 14.70 -8.98
N LEU A 75 9.43 13.74 -9.62
CA LEU A 75 8.33 14.07 -10.53
C LEU A 75 7.15 14.69 -9.76
N MET A 76 6.80 14.15 -8.59
CA MET A 76 5.73 14.69 -7.76
C MET A 76 6.05 16.10 -7.26
N GLN A 77 7.32 16.41 -6.96
CA GLN A 77 7.78 17.77 -6.64
C GLN A 77 7.60 18.72 -7.83
N LEU A 78 7.99 18.30 -9.04
CA LEU A 78 7.79 19.07 -10.27
C LEU A 78 6.31 19.33 -10.57
N LEU A 79 5.42 18.45 -10.13
CA LEU A 79 3.97 18.59 -10.23
C LEU A 79 3.34 19.35 -9.04
N ASN A 80 4.15 19.87 -8.11
CA ASN A 80 3.73 20.53 -6.85
C ASN A 80 2.83 19.68 -5.96
N ALA A 81 2.91 18.36 -6.04
CA ALA A 81 2.03 17.41 -5.39
C ALA A 81 2.72 16.51 -4.35
N GLN A 82 3.94 16.86 -3.93
CA GLN A 82 4.72 16.23 -2.86
C GLN A 82 5.21 17.30 -1.89
N HIS A 83 5.29 16.93 -0.61
CA HIS A 83 5.90 17.79 0.39
C HIS A 83 6.74 16.96 1.37
N THR A 84 7.86 17.53 1.80
CA THR A 84 8.65 17.01 2.90
C THR A 84 8.45 17.96 4.07
N TYR A 85 7.86 17.47 5.16
CA TYR A 85 7.58 18.28 6.33
C TYR A 85 8.70 18.19 7.38
N SER A 86 8.52 18.90 8.50
CA SER A 86 9.49 18.98 9.59
C SER A 86 9.83 17.64 10.23
N ASP A 87 8.96 16.61 10.08
CA ASP A 87 9.24 15.23 10.48
C ASP A 87 10.29 14.54 9.59
N GLY A 88 10.68 15.19 8.48
CA GLY A 88 11.63 14.68 7.50
C GLY A 88 11.09 13.56 6.63
N ASN A 89 9.78 13.25 6.66
CA ASN A 89 9.16 12.28 5.76
C ASN A 89 8.86 12.93 4.40
N ASP A 90 9.54 12.47 3.37
CA ASP A 90 9.33 12.87 1.97
C ASP A 90 8.21 12.09 1.27
N GLY A 91 7.55 11.19 1.99
CA GLY A 91 6.49 10.33 1.48
C GLY A 91 5.10 10.97 1.43
N TRP A 92 4.94 12.26 1.76
CA TRP A 92 3.66 12.96 1.67
C TRP A 92 3.37 13.37 0.23
N PHE A 93 2.28 12.88 -0.34
CA PHE A 93 1.91 13.13 -1.74
C PHE A 93 0.40 13.23 -1.94
N ASN A 94 0.01 13.86 -3.06
CA ASN A 94 -1.37 13.89 -3.55
C ASN A 94 -1.66 12.60 -4.33
N PRO A 95 -2.64 11.76 -3.91
CA PRO A 95 -2.90 10.46 -4.53
C PRO A 95 -3.45 10.59 -5.97
N GLU A 96 -4.19 11.66 -6.29
CA GLU A 96 -4.72 11.86 -7.65
C GLU A 96 -3.60 12.25 -8.64
N ILE A 97 -2.70 13.14 -8.21
CA ILE A 97 -1.54 13.51 -9.04
C ILE A 97 -0.55 12.34 -9.15
N ALA A 98 -0.49 11.48 -8.14
CA ALA A 98 0.33 10.26 -8.21
C ALA A 98 -0.09 9.30 -9.34
N LYS A 99 -1.39 9.19 -9.65
CA LYS A 99 -1.88 8.43 -10.83
C LYS A 99 -1.23 8.97 -12.10
N ILE A 100 -1.30 10.31 -12.30
CA ILE A 100 -0.71 10.99 -13.48
C ILE A 100 0.81 10.82 -13.53
N ALA A 101 1.47 10.91 -12.38
CA ALA A 101 2.93 10.75 -12.31
C ALA A 101 3.36 9.33 -12.71
N LEU A 102 2.68 8.31 -12.21
CA LEU A 102 2.96 6.90 -12.54
C LEU A 102 2.71 6.61 -14.01
N ASP A 103 1.62 7.10 -14.60
CA ASP A 103 1.35 6.98 -16.04
C ASP A 103 2.49 7.59 -16.86
N LYS A 104 2.91 8.82 -16.53
CA LYS A 104 4.03 9.49 -17.19
C LYS A 104 5.33 8.72 -17.07
N MET A 105 5.64 8.20 -15.89
CA MET A 105 6.87 7.42 -15.65
C MET A 105 6.90 6.17 -16.51
N LEU A 106 5.86 5.35 -16.50
CA LEU A 106 5.82 4.10 -17.27
C LEU A 106 5.80 4.35 -18.77
N TYR A 107 5.01 5.32 -19.22
CA TYR A 107 4.96 5.71 -20.63
C TYR A 107 6.33 6.18 -21.15
N SER A 108 7.00 7.07 -20.40
CA SER A 108 8.30 7.59 -20.78
C SER A 108 9.42 6.53 -20.75
N ALA A 109 9.27 5.50 -19.93
CA ALA A 109 10.19 4.36 -19.91
C ALA A 109 9.96 3.36 -21.06
N GLY A 110 8.88 3.51 -21.83
CA GLY A 110 8.53 2.61 -22.92
C GLY A 110 7.88 1.30 -22.47
N CYS A 111 7.23 1.30 -21.28
CA CYS A 111 6.47 0.17 -20.80
C CYS A 111 5.08 0.13 -21.45
N ASP A 112 4.68 -1.04 -21.97
CA ASP A 112 3.29 -1.26 -22.36
C ASP A 112 2.43 -1.45 -21.09
N VAL A 113 1.24 -0.83 -21.03
CA VAL A 113 0.32 -0.94 -19.91
C VAL A 113 -1.07 -1.35 -20.39
N LEU A 114 -1.67 -2.34 -19.74
CA LEU A 114 -3.05 -2.74 -19.95
C LEU A 114 -3.85 -2.49 -18.67
N PHE A 115 -4.73 -1.51 -18.72
CA PHE A 115 -5.73 -1.27 -17.68
C PHE A 115 -6.99 -2.11 -17.87
N ASN A 116 -7.82 -2.19 -16.84
CA ASN A 116 -9.09 -2.95 -16.85
C ASN A 116 -8.87 -4.36 -17.38
N THR A 117 -7.83 -5.03 -16.88
CA THR A 117 -7.36 -6.31 -17.38
C THR A 117 -7.11 -7.25 -16.21
N ASP A 118 -7.88 -8.32 -16.15
CA ASP A 118 -7.74 -9.35 -15.13
C ASP A 118 -6.78 -10.45 -15.59
N VAL A 119 -5.99 -10.97 -14.65
CA VAL A 119 -5.24 -12.22 -14.82
C VAL A 119 -6.21 -13.37 -14.51
N THR A 120 -6.36 -14.28 -15.45
CA THR A 120 -7.33 -15.39 -15.37
C THR A 120 -6.69 -16.77 -15.35
N GLY A 121 -5.38 -16.87 -15.57
CA GLY A 121 -4.65 -18.12 -15.55
C GLY A 121 -3.21 -17.98 -16.02
N GLY A 122 -2.58 -19.11 -16.22
CA GLY A 122 -1.25 -19.20 -16.81
C GLY A 122 -0.90 -20.64 -17.17
N LYS A 123 0.11 -20.81 -18.00
CA LYS A 123 0.62 -22.12 -18.39
C LYS A 123 2.03 -22.30 -17.88
N THR A 124 2.31 -23.49 -17.41
CA THR A 124 3.62 -23.88 -16.87
C THR A 124 4.13 -25.15 -17.54
N SER A 125 5.42 -25.34 -17.54
CA SER A 125 6.10 -26.60 -17.90
C SER A 125 7.33 -26.72 -17.02
N ASP A 126 7.46 -27.86 -16.34
CA ASP A 126 8.52 -28.12 -15.39
C ASP A 126 8.65 -26.99 -14.35
N ASP A 127 9.81 -26.36 -14.30
CA ASP A 127 10.17 -25.26 -13.40
C ASP A 127 9.96 -23.87 -14.01
N LYS A 128 9.13 -23.73 -15.07
CA LYS A 128 8.92 -22.47 -15.80
C LYS A 128 7.48 -22.13 -16.02
N VAL A 129 7.18 -20.83 -15.92
CA VAL A 129 5.96 -20.22 -16.42
C VAL A 129 6.18 -19.90 -17.90
N LEU A 130 5.28 -20.38 -18.78
CA LEU A 130 5.34 -20.19 -20.23
C LEU A 130 4.58 -18.95 -20.68
N GLY A 131 3.51 -18.59 -19.96
CA GLY A 131 2.69 -17.43 -20.30
C GLY A 131 1.54 -17.24 -19.31
N ILE A 132 0.88 -16.10 -19.46
CA ILE A 132 -0.22 -15.63 -18.63
C ILE A 132 -1.49 -15.47 -19.46
N ASP A 133 -2.61 -15.97 -18.96
CA ASP A 133 -3.94 -15.77 -19.52
C ASP A 133 -4.56 -14.52 -18.90
N ILE A 134 -5.10 -13.63 -19.73
CA ILE A 134 -5.72 -12.38 -19.31
C ILE A 134 -7.08 -12.16 -19.96
N LEU A 135 -7.97 -11.46 -19.27
CA LEU A 135 -9.24 -10.98 -19.77
C LEU A 135 -9.25 -9.45 -19.78
N SER A 136 -9.32 -8.85 -20.96
CA SER A 136 -9.33 -7.39 -21.13
C SER A 136 -10.52 -6.97 -21.98
N ASN A 137 -11.45 -6.20 -21.42
CA ASN A 137 -12.64 -5.71 -22.14
C ASN A 137 -13.41 -6.82 -22.89
N GLY A 138 -13.56 -7.99 -22.27
CA GLY A 138 -14.24 -9.15 -22.86
C GLY A 138 -13.39 -9.99 -23.82
N LEU A 139 -12.13 -9.63 -24.04
CA LEU A 139 -11.18 -10.37 -24.89
C LEU A 139 -10.27 -11.23 -24.03
N SER A 140 -10.30 -12.54 -24.23
CA SER A 140 -9.32 -13.48 -23.67
C SER A 140 -8.06 -13.49 -24.53
N LEU A 141 -6.91 -13.24 -23.89
CA LEU A 141 -5.61 -13.19 -24.54
C LEU A 141 -4.60 -14.04 -23.77
N TYR A 142 -3.65 -14.62 -24.48
CA TYR A 142 -2.50 -15.33 -23.91
C TYR A 142 -1.22 -14.57 -24.25
N ILE A 143 -0.44 -14.23 -23.23
CA ILE A 143 0.78 -13.43 -23.34
C ILE A 143 1.97 -14.29 -22.96
N VAL A 144 2.95 -14.36 -23.86
CA VAL A 144 4.21 -15.07 -23.66
C VAL A 144 5.28 -14.10 -23.16
N SER A 145 6.04 -14.52 -22.15
CA SER A 145 7.17 -13.76 -21.62
C SER A 145 8.31 -14.67 -21.16
N ARG A 146 9.49 -14.10 -21.03
CA ARG A 146 10.66 -14.80 -20.49
C ARG A 146 10.61 -14.85 -18.95
N TYR A 147 10.19 -13.75 -18.33
CA TYR A 147 10.02 -13.62 -16.88
C TYR A 147 8.66 -13.05 -16.52
N PHE A 148 8.19 -13.42 -15.35
CA PHE A 148 6.92 -12.98 -14.78
C PHE A 148 7.12 -12.43 -13.37
N VAL A 149 6.35 -11.41 -13.03
CA VAL A 149 6.34 -10.80 -11.70
C VAL A 149 4.91 -10.74 -11.19
N ASP A 150 4.61 -11.46 -10.11
CA ASP A 150 3.35 -11.31 -9.38
C ASP A 150 3.47 -10.17 -8.37
N ALA A 151 2.83 -9.06 -8.69
CA ALA A 151 2.69 -7.85 -7.86
C ALA A 151 1.21 -7.54 -7.58
N THR A 152 0.33 -8.55 -7.64
CA THR A 152 -1.13 -8.39 -7.50
C THR A 152 -1.58 -8.06 -6.07
N GLY A 153 -0.66 -8.08 -5.11
CA GLY A 153 -0.89 -7.78 -3.70
C GLY A 153 -1.47 -8.96 -2.92
N ASP A 154 -2.40 -9.71 -3.50
CA ASP A 154 -2.97 -10.94 -2.93
C ASP A 154 -2.35 -12.21 -3.54
N GLY A 155 -1.34 -12.06 -4.43
CA GLY A 155 -0.68 -13.17 -5.11
C GLY A 155 -1.61 -13.94 -6.04
N ASN A 156 -2.50 -13.23 -6.74
CA ASN A 156 -3.54 -13.88 -7.56
C ASN A 156 -2.93 -14.68 -8.71
N PHE A 157 -1.84 -14.21 -9.31
CA PHE A 157 -1.19 -14.96 -10.39
C PHE A 157 -0.51 -16.21 -9.85
N SER A 158 0.20 -16.12 -8.74
CA SER A 158 0.82 -17.26 -8.06
C SER A 158 -0.20 -18.31 -7.60
N GLU A 159 -1.39 -17.87 -7.15
CA GLU A 159 -2.50 -18.76 -6.81
C GLU A 159 -3.02 -19.54 -8.03
N LEU A 160 -3.21 -18.85 -9.15
CA LEU A 160 -3.63 -19.46 -10.41
C LEU A 160 -2.63 -20.46 -11.00
N LEU A 161 -1.34 -20.31 -10.63
CA LEU A 161 -0.26 -21.25 -10.97
C LEU A 161 -0.06 -22.36 -9.94
N ASN A 162 -0.90 -22.43 -8.88
CA ASN A 162 -0.79 -23.38 -7.77
C ASN A 162 0.57 -23.32 -7.06
N CYS A 163 1.15 -22.14 -6.90
CA CYS A 163 2.36 -21.94 -6.15
C CYS A 163 2.16 -22.28 -4.66
N LYS A 164 3.21 -22.78 -4.00
CA LYS A 164 3.16 -23.15 -2.59
C LYS A 164 2.96 -21.93 -1.71
N LYS A 165 1.89 -21.95 -0.90
CA LYS A 165 1.53 -20.88 0.04
C LYS A 165 2.23 -21.05 1.39
N LEU A 166 2.48 -19.91 2.04
CA LEU A 166 2.81 -19.84 3.45
C LEU A 166 1.51 -19.66 4.25
N ILE A 167 1.22 -20.61 5.12
CA ILE A 167 -0.02 -20.64 5.91
C ILE A 167 0.18 -19.85 7.20
N SER A 168 -0.84 -19.06 7.59
CA SER A 168 -0.93 -18.38 8.87
C SER A 168 -2.39 -18.30 9.30
N ASP A 169 -2.64 -18.56 10.56
CA ASP A 169 -3.97 -18.38 11.19
C ASP A 169 -4.17 -16.93 11.67
N GLN A 170 -3.12 -16.12 11.64
CA GLN A 170 -3.17 -14.71 12.05
C GLN A 170 -3.72 -13.85 10.93
N LYS A 171 -4.55 -12.86 11.29
CA LYS A 171 -5.15 -11.90 10.37
C LYS A 171 -4.92 -10.47 10.83
N GLN A 172 -4.89 -9.55 9.88
CA GLN A 172 -4.86 -8.11 10.16
C GLN A 172 -6.18 -7.45 9.77
N SER A 173 -6.53 -6.38 10.49
CA SER A 173 -7.76 -5.61 10.27
C SER A 173 -7.86 -5.07 8.85
N LEU A 174 -9.05 -5.11 8.29
CA LEU A 174 -9.43 -4.44 7.06
C LEU A 174 -9.73 -2.97 7.30
N THR A 175 -9.51 -2.14 6.30
CA THR A 175 -9.80 -0.70 6.33
C THR A 175 -10.43 -0.24 5.03
N LEU A 176 -11.14 0.89 5.08
CA LEU A 176 -11.59 1.60 3.89
C LEU A 176 -11.31 3.09 4.13
N ARG A 177 -10.36 3.66 3.39
CA ARG A 177 -9.96 5.05 3.58
C ARG A 177 -10.87 6.01 2.83
N PHE A 178 -10.89 7.27 3.27
CA PHE A 178 -11.69 8.31 2.64
C PHE A 178 -11.06 9.69 2.80
N LEU A 179 -11.54 10.64 2.02
CA LEU A 179 -11.20 12.04 2.10
C LEU A 179 -12.45 12.87 2.40
N MET A 180 -12.29 13.92 3.19
CA MET A 180 -13.28 14.99 3.34
C MET A 180 -12.70 16.32 2.85
N ALA A 181 -13.43 17.00 1.98
CA ALA A 181 -13.12 18.35 1.50
C ALA A 181 -14.03 19.38 2.16
N GLY A 182 -13.71 20.68 1.95
CA GLY A 182 -14.45 21.79 2.56
C GLY A 182 -14.11 22.03 4.03
N VAL A 183 -12.98 21.49 4.50
CA VAL A 183 -12.48 21.69 5.87
C VAL A 183 -11.75 23.03 5.97
N ASP A 184 -12.07 23.83 6.97
CA ASP A 184 -11.26 24.97 7.41
C ASP A 184 -10.05 24.44 8.21
N ILE A 185 -8.97 24.15 7.47
CA ILE A 185 -7.74 23.55 8.03
C ILE A 185 -7.14 24.44 9.13
N LYS A 186 -7.17 25.76 8.96
CA LYS A 186 -6.62 26.68 9.96
C LYS A 186 -7.42 26.61 11.27
N LYS A 187 -8.74 26.70 11.17
CA LYS A 187 -9.64 26.60 12.34
C LYS A 187 -9.50 25.25 13.04
N PHE A 188 -9.37 24.17 12.28
CA PHE A 188 -9.17 22.84 12.83
C PHE A 188 -7.79 22.70 13.48
N ALA A 189 -6.72 23.19 12.85
CA ALA A 189 -5.37 23.18 13.42
C ALA A 189 -5.31 23.96 14.75
N ASP A 190 -5.87 25.18 14.79
CA ASP A 190 -5.92 26.00 16.00
C ASP A 190 -6.74 25.33 17.14
N TYR A 191 -7.75 24.55 16.77
CA TYR A 191 -8.58 23.80 17.72
C TYR A 191 -7.85 22.57 18.28
N ILE A 192 -7.26 21.75 17.40
CA ILE A 192 -6.68 20.48 17.83
C ILE A 192 -5.36 20.66 18.60
N GLU A 193 -4.57 21.70 18.28
CA GLU A 193 -3.37 22.05 19.04
C GLU A 193 -3.68 22.48 20.48
N LYS A 194 -4.85 23.09 20.71
CA LYS A 194 -5.31 23.46 22.08
C LYS A 194 -5.88 22.26 22.82
N LEU A 195 -6.50 21.34 22.10
CA LEU A 195 -7.10 20.14 22.68
C LEU A 195 -6.04 19.11 23.08
N ASP A 196 -5.03 18.92 22.22
CA ASP A 196 -4.00 17.90 22.41
C ASP A 196 -2.61 18.53 22.50
N ALA A 197 -2.01 18.41 23.67
CA ALA A 197 -0.66 18.90 23.94
C ALA A 197 0.45 17.90 23.57
N ASP A 198 0.10 16.63 23.32
CA ASP A 198 1.08 15.59 22.96
C ASP A 198 1.48 15.69 21.49
N ARG A 199 2.66 16.23 21.24
CA ARG A 199 3.20 16.42 19.88
C ARG A 199 3.59 15.13 19.17
N ASN A 200 3.64 14.00 19.85
CA ASN A 200 3.80 12.68 19.20
C ASN A 200 2.47 12.14 18.64
N VAL A 201 1.34 12.64 19.12
CA VAL A 201 -0.01 12.29 18.66
C VAL A 201 -0.55 13.32 17.69
N THR A 202 -0.46 14.61 18.06
CA THR A 202 -0.93 15.73 17.25
C THR A 202 0.24 16.61 16.83
N SER A 203 0.50 16.69 15.54
CA SER A 203 1.52 17.56 14.96
C SER A 203 0.88 18.56 14.01
N VAL A 204 1.32 19.83 14.09
CA VAL A 204 0.91 20.91 13.18
C VAL A 204 2.15 21.65 12.74
N ASP A 205 2.42 21.64 11.44
CA ASP A 205 3.53 22.36 10.81
C ASP A 205 2.96 23.50 9.93
N ARG A 206 3.39 24.73 10.23
CA ARG A 206 2.96 25.95 9.52
C ARG A 206 4.12 26.58 8.72
N SER A 207 5.25 25.89 8.59
CA SER A 207 6.44 26.42 7.91
C SER A 207 6.30 26.47 6.38
N GLY A 208 5.38 25.68 5.81
CA GLY A 208 5.14 25.62 4.37
C GLY A 208 4.00 26.52 3.88
N LYS A 209 3.73 26.49 2.58
CA LYS A 209 2.60 27.18 1.95
C LYS A 209 1.24 26.67 2.42
N GLN A 210 1.18 25.43 2.82
CA GLN A 210 -0.02 24.73 3.32
C GLN A 210 0.28 24.24 4.74
N ILE A 211 -0.70 24.36 5.63
CA ILE A 211 -0.59 23.78 6.98
C ILE A 211 -0.57 22.27 6.84
N HIS A 212 0.47 21.65 7.37
CA HIS A 212 0.48 20.21 7.58
C HIS A 212 -0.02 19.90 8.99
N LEU A 213 -0.96 18.95 9.08
CA LEU A 213 -1.55 18.51 10.31
C LEU A 213 -1.70 16.99 10.29
N SER A 214 -1.37 16.35 11.40
CA SER A 214 -1.69 14.95 11.67
C SER A 214 -2.14 14.81 13.11
N THR A 215 -3.20 14.06 13.37
CA THR A 215 -3.63 13.67 14.72
C THR A 215 -4.29 12.30 14.70
N ALA A 216 -4.33 11.66 15.86
CA ALA A 216 -4.88 10.32 16.00
C ALA A 216 -5.70 10.15 17.27
N TYR A 217 -6.62 9.20 17.21
CA TYR A 217 -7.23 8.53 18.34
C TYR A 217 -7.13 7.02 18.12
N THR A 218 -6.76 6.29 19.13
CA THR A 218 -6.69 4.83 19.06
C THR A 218 -7.46 4.19 20.23
N TRP A 219 -7.67 2.88 20.10
CA TRP A 219 -8.35 2.06 21.11
C TRP A 219 -7.56 1.89 22.43
N ASP A 220 -6.26 2.19 22.47
CA ASP A 220 -5.40 1.99 23.65
C ASP A 220 -5.89 2.84 24.84
N LYS A 221 -6.61 2.17 25.75
CA LYS A 221 -7.22 2.80 26.91
C LYS A 221 -6.22 3.17 28.01
N SER A 222 -4.98 2.66 27.93
CA SER A 222 -3.91 3.02 28.86
C SER A 222 -3.38 4.44 28.62
N LYS A 223 -3.61 4.98 27.42
CA LYS A 223 -3.17 6.32 27.01
C LYS A 223 -4.30 7.34 27.14
N ASN A 224 -3.92 8.56 27.45
CA ASN A 224 -4.85 9.68 27.50
C ASN A 224 -4.96 10.34 26.12
N TRP A 225 -5.85 9.85 25.27
CA TRP A 225 -6.12 10.42 23.96
C TRP A 225 -7.04 11.64 24.07
N ALA A 226 -6.61 12.78 23.56
CA ALA A 226 -7.38 14.03 23.65
C ALA A 226 -8.75 13.98 22.95
N LEU A 227 -8.88 13.18 21.89
CA LEU A 227 -10.15 12.99 21.18
C LEU A 227 -11.11 11.99 21.86
N ARG A 228 -10.65 11.18 22.84
CA ARG A 228 -11.48 10.14 23.49
C ARG A 228 -12.79 10.68 24.04
N PRO A 229 -12.84 11.75 24.86
CA PRO A 229 -14.09 12.23 25.42
C PRO A 229 -15.10 12.65 24.35
N ILE A 230 -14.60 13.12 23.19
CA ILE A 230 -15.42 13.55 22.06
C ILE A 230 -16.02 12.32 21.35
N PHE A 231 -15.25 11.25 21.20
CA PHE A 231 -15.75 9.98 20.66
C PHE A 231 -16.80 9.36 21.59
N GLU A 232 -16.53 9.32 22.90
CA GLU A 232 -17.47 8.79 23.91
C GLU A 232 -18.79 9.57 23.91
N GLN A 233 -18.73 10.90 23.81
CA GLN A 233 -19.93 11.73 23.70
C GLN A 233 -20.71 11.42 22.42
N ALA A 234 -20.02 11.26 21.28
CA ALA A 234 -20.66 10.95 20.02
C ALA A 234 -21.33 9.56 20.00
N ILE A 235 -20.77 8.60 20.74
CA ILE A 235 -21.36 7.27 20.93
C ILE A 235 -22.61 7.38 21.82
N GLN A 236 -22.55 8.12 22.93
CA GLN A 236 -23.71 8.38 23.80
C GLN A 236 -24.85 9.08 23.05
N ASP A 237 -24.52 10.02 22.17
CA ASP A 237 -25.49 10.75 21.35
C ASP A 237 -26.04 9.89 20.16
N GLY A 238 -25.55 8.66 19.98
CA GLY A 238 -25.97 7.76 18.91
C GLY A 238 -25.47 8.14 17.51
N VAL A 239 -24.48 9.04 17.40
CA VAL A 239 -23.87 9.44 16.12
C VAL A 239 -22.83 8.42 15.67
N LEU A 240 -22.07 7.87 16.62
CA LEU A 240 -21.11 6.78 16.40
C LEU A 240 -21.58 5.51 17.10
N LYS A 241 -21.09 4.38 16.64
CA LYS A 241 -21.11 3.10 17.33
C LYS A 241 -19.77 2.86 18.02
N GLU A 242 -19.70 1.94 18.98
CA GLU A 242 -18.46 1.52 19.65
C GLU A 242 -17.37 1.09 18.66
N GLU A 243 -17.75 0.38 17.62
CA GLU A 243 -16.84 -0.11 16.58
C GLU A 243 -16.15 1.01 15.79
N ASP A 244 -16.77 2.18 15.67
CA ASP A 244 -16.25 3.33 14.94
C ASP A 244 -15.07 3.99 15.68
N SER A 245 -14.95 3.75 17.00
CA SER A 245 -13.86 4.25 17.84
C SER A 245 -12.61 3.36 17.85
N ALA A 246 -12.61 2.24 17.11
CA ALA A 246 -11.51 1.28 17.15
C ALA A 246 -10.17 1.84 16.65
N TYR A 247 -10.21 2.73 15.66
CA TYR A 247 -9.04 3.42 15.16
C TYR A 247 -9.42 4.66 14.34
N PHE A 248 -8.75 5.77 14.60
CA PHE A 248 -8.99 7.02 13.88
C PHE A 248 -7.70 7.83 13.79
N GLN A 249 -7.27 8.11 12.59
CA GLN A 249 -6.17 9.02 12.30
C GLN A 249 -6.55 9.88 11.10
N LEU A 250 -6.21 11.15 11.17
CA LEU A 250 -6.45 12.08 10.07
C LEU A 250 -5.23 12.96 9.83
N PHE A 251 -5.10 13.43 8.58
CA PHE A 251 -3.99 14.29 8.17
C PHE A 251 -4.32 15.08 6.90
N THR A 252 -3.64 16.20 6.73
CA THR A 252 -3.70 16.99 5.50
C THR A 252 -3.00 16.30 4.34
N VAL A 253 -3.41 16.63 3.10
CA VAL A 253 -2.83 16.10 1.87
C VAL A 253 -2.18 17.22 1.08
N PRO A 254 -0.94 17.05 0.56
CA PRO A 254 -0.29 18.04 -0.28
C PRO A 254 -1.14 18.46 -1.49
N ASP A 255 -1.14 19.74 -1.82
CA ASP A 255 -1.91 20.33 -2.93
C ASP A 255 -3.43 20.11 -2.86
N MET A 256 -3.96 19.89 -1.64
CA MET A 256 -5.39 19.80 -1.34
C MET A 256 -5.72 20.69 -0.11
N PRO A 257 -5.78 22.01 -0.26
CA PRO A 257 -5.72 22.98 0.85
C PRO A 257 -6.91 22.92 1.83
N SER A 258 -8.02 22.31 1.45
CA SER A 258 -9.22 22.17 2.28
C SER A 258 -9.61 20.70 2.49
N THR A 259 -8.66 19.77 2.32
CA THR A 259 -8.94 18.32 2.34
C THR A 259 -8.17 17.64 3.47
N ILE A 260 -8.88 16.77 4.19
CA ILE A 260 -8.33 15.86 5.19
C ILE A 260 -8.49 14.43 4.69
N ALA A 261 -7.42 13.66 4.78
CA ALA A 261 -7.41 12.22 4.57
C ALA A 261 -7.54 11.47 5.89
N PHE A 262 -8.22 10.33 5.86
CA PHE A 262 -8.49 9.51 7.03
C PHE A 262 -7.88 8.12 6.87
N ASN A 263 -7.07 7.71 7.84
CA ASN A 263 -6.70 6.32 8.07
C ASN A 263 -7.73 5.72 9.04
N ALA A 264 -8.94 5.55 8.57
CA ALA A 264 -10.13 5.07 9.27
C ALA A 264 -11.20 4.72 8.22
N PRO A 265 -12.21 3.88 8.56
CA PRO A 265 -12.35 3.08 9.77
C PRO A 265 -11.51 1.80 9.75
N ARG A 266 -11.37 1.16 10.92
CA ARG A 266 -11.11 -0.27 11.03
C ARG A 266 -12.46 -0.97 10.83
N ILE A 267 -12.60 -1.79 9.79
CA ILE A 267 -13.88 -2.35 9.40
C ILE A 267 -14.26 -3.50 10.34
N ALA A 268 -15.46 -3.41 10.92
CA ALA A 268 -16.10 -4.46 11.70
C ALA A 268 -15.11 -5.28 12.57
N PRO A 269 -14.43 -4.66 13.55
CA PRO A 269 -13.30 -5.26 14.28
C PRO A 269 -13.66 -6.55 15.04
N ASN A 270 -14.96 -6.83 15.21
CA ASN A 270 -15.46 -8.03 15.89
C ASN A 270 -15.92 -9.13 14.91
N MET A 271 -15.77 -8.93 13.62
CA MET A 271 -16.15 -9.92 12.60
C MET A 271 -14.89 -10.55 11.98
N ASP A 272 -14.92 -11.86 11.79
CA ASP A 272 -13.85 -12.59 11.11
C ASP A 272 -14.10 -12.59 9.59
N LEU A 273 -13.78 -11.46 8.94
CA LEU A 273 -13.92 -11.30 7.50
C LEU A 273 -12.65 -11.76 6.78
N ASP A 274 -12.82 -12.62 5.78
CA ASP A 274 -11.75 -13.04 4.90
C ASP A 274 -11.74 -12.18 3.61
N PRO A 275 -10.71 -11.34 3.39
CA PRO A 275 -10.63 -10.50 2.20
C PRO A 275 -10.51 -11.29 0.89
N LEU A 276 -10.23 -12.58 0.95
CA LEU A 276 -10.15 -13.48 -0.20
C LEU A 276 -11.49 -14.15 -0.52
N ASN A 277 -12.46 -14.12 0.41
CA ASN A 277 -13.82 -14.55 0.16
C ASN A 277 -14.60 -13.42 -0.52
N PRO A 278 -15.19 -13.63 -1.73
CA PRO A 278 -15.90 -12.56 -2.45
C PRO A 278 -17.10 -11.97 -1.70
N MET A 279 -17.80 -12.76 -0.88
CA MET A 279 -18.92 -12.28 -0.07
C MET A 279 -18.44 -11.42 1.10
N ASP A 280 -17.40 -11.85 1.81
CA ASP A 280 -16.81 -11.10 2.93
C ASP A 280 -16.17 -9.79 2.43
N TYR A 281 -15.48 -9.84 1.28
CA TYR A 281 -14.93 -8.65 0.64
C TYR A 281 -16.03 -7.62 0.32
N SER A 282 -17.13 -8.08 -0.26
CA SER A 282 -18.29 -7.23 -0.61
C SER A 282 -18.95 -6.66 0.63
N LEU A 283 -19.14 -7.48 1.66
CA LEU A 283 -19.69 -7.06 2.95
C LEU A 283 -18.79 -6.03 3.63
N ALA A 284 -17.48 -6.25 3.65
CA ALA A 284 -16.51 -5.31 4.20
C ALA A 284 -16.60 -3.93 3.54
N LEU A 285 -16.74 -3.87 2.21
CA LEU A 285 -16.93 -2.59 1.50
C LEU A 285 -18.22 -1.88 1.92
N MET A 286 -19.33 -2.60 2.05
CA MET A 286 -20.61 -2.03 2.47
C MET A 286 -20.55 -1.50 3.90
N LEU A 287 -20.06 -2.30 4.84
CA LEU A 287 -19.89 -1.91 6.24
C LEU A 287 -18.93 -0.73 6.39
N GLY A 288 -17.81 -0.76 5.65
CA GLY A 288 -16.84 0.34 5.67
C GLY A 288 -17.43 1.67 5.21
N ARG A 289 -18.28 1.67 4.17
CA ARG A 289 -18.99 2.88 3.71
C ARG A 289 -19.97 3.42 4.73
N GLU A 290 -20.70 2.57 5.43
CA GLU A 290 -21.59 2.99 6.53
C GLU A 290 -20.81 3.60 7.70
N GLN A 291 -19.68 2.99 8.10
CA GLN A 291 -18.79 3.56 9.11
C GLN A 291 -18.23 4.91 8.68
N ILE A 292 -17.79 5.06 7.43
CA ILE A 292 -17.32 6.34 6.87
C ILE A 292 -18.42 7.40 6.97
N PHE A 293 -19.65 7.05 6.64
CA PHE A 293 -20.77 8.00 6.75
C PHE A 293 -20.95 8.48 8.17
N ARG A 294 -20.98 7.57 9.17
CA ARG A 294 -21.07 7.95 10.61
C ARG A 294 -19.89 8.82 11.04
N LEU A 295 -18.65 8.45 10.67
CA LEU A 295 -17.45 9.24 10.96
C LEU A 295 -17.51 10.64 10.32
N SER A 296 -18.08 10.77 9.13
CA SER A 296 -18.25 12.07 8.49
C SER A 296 -19.24 12.96 9.26
N GLN A 297 -20.35 12.39 9.76
CA GLN A 297 -21.31 13.13 10.60
C GLN A 297 -20.68 13.51 11.95
N PHE A 298 -19.89 12.62 12.54
CA PHE A 298 -19.09 12.90 13.73
C PHE A 298 -18.17 14.11 13.52
N CYS A 299 -17.36 14.09 12.46
CA CYS A 299 -16.44 15.19 12.15
C CYS A 299 -17.19 16.53 12.03
N LYS A 300 -18.30 16.56 11.29
CA LYS A 300 -19.10 17.77 11.08
C LYS A 300 -19.72 18.31 12.38
N LYS A 301 -20.16 17.43 13.26
CA LYS A 301 -20.88 17.84 14.49
C LYS A 301 -19.92 18.18 15.63
N TYR A 302 -18.78 17.49 15.75
CA TYR A 302 -17.95 17.56 16.96
C TYR A 302 -16.57 18.20 16.73
N LEU A 303 -16.06 18.25 15.50
CA LEU A 303 -14.73 18.79 15.21
C LEU A 303 -14.83 20.18 14.59
N LYS A 304 -14.24 21.19 15.26
CA LYS A 304 -14.23 22.57 14.74
C LYS A 304 -13.45 22.65 13.44
N GLY A 305 -14.01 23.33 12.45
CA GLY A 305 -13.45 23.44 11.10
C GLY A 305 -14.06 22.46 10.10
N PHE A 306 -14.84 21.46 10.56
CA PHE A 306 -15.52 20.49 9.70
C PHE A 306 -16.99 20.83 9.41
N GLU A 307 -17.52 21.96 9.86
CA GLU A 307 -18.93 22.29 9.78
C GLU A 307 -19.49 22.25 8.36
N ASN A 308 -18.68 22.65 7.38
CA ASN A 308 -19.01 22.66 5.95
C ASN A 308 -18.38 21.50 5.17
N ALA A 309 -17.71 20.58 5.86
CA ALA A 309 -17.00 19.48 5.21
C ALA A 309 -17.97 18.45 4.62
N TYR A 310 -17.53 17.76 3.58
CA TYR A 310 -18.26 16.70 2.91
C TYR A 310 -17.31 15.59 2.48
N ILE A 311 -17.81 14.37 2.32
CA ILE A 311 -17.04 13.25 1.76
C ILE A 311 -16.74 13.58 0.30
N SER A 312 -15.47 13.76 -0.05
CA SER A 312 -15.05 14.00 -1.44
C SER A 312 -14.67 12.71 -2.17
N ASN A 313 -14.04 11.78 -1.47
CA ASN A 313 -13.60 10.50 -2.03
C ASN A 313 -13.73 9.38 -0.99
N ILE A 314 -14.12 8.21 -1.45
CA ILE A 314 -13.98 6.94 -0.73
C ILE A 314 -13.06 6.06 -1.57
N SER A 315 -12.16 5.33 -0.93
CA SER A 315 -11.24 4.40 -1.59
C SER A 315 -11.99 3.41 -2.49
N ASP A 316 -11.49 3.20 -3.71
CA ASP A 316 -12.05 2.25 -4.68
C ASP A 316 -11.69 0.80 -4.35
N MET A 317 -10.77 0.59 -3.41
CA MET A 317 -10.32 -0.73 -3.00
C MET A 317 -10.27 -0.87 -1.48
N LEU A 318 -10.54 -2.07 -1.01
CA LEU A 318 -10.40 -2.44 0.38
C LEU A 318 -8.92 -2.37 0.80
N GLY A 319 -8.63 -1.79 1.94
CA GLY A 319 -7.31 -1.77 2.55
C GLY A 319 -7.02 -3.11 3.23
N ILE A 320 -6.29 -3.96 2.54
CA ILE A 320 -5.91 -5.30 2.99
C ILE A 320 -4.43 -5.27 3.38
N ARG A 321 -4.12 -5.56 4.64
CA ARG A 321 -2.74 -5.56 5.15
C ARG A 321 -2.06 -6.90 4.99
N GLU A 322 -2.81 -7.98 5.05
CA GLU A 322 -2.34 -9.36 4.93
C GLU A 322 -3.40 -10.22 4.23
N SER A 323 -2.94 -11.14 3.40
CA SER A 323 -3.75 -12.14 2.72
C SER A 323 -2.88 -13.38 2.40
N ARG A 324 -2.69 -13.75 1.13
CA ARG A 324 -1.79 -14.83 0.74
C ARG A 324 -0.33 -14.38 0.72
N ARG A 325 0.55 -15.29 1.10
CA ARG A 325 2.00 -15.19 0.93
C ARG A 325 2.51 -16.48 0.31
N PHE A 326 3.51 -16.38 -0.56
CA PHE A 326 3.99 -17.53 -1.33
C PHE A 326 5.45 -17.84 -1.03
N GLN A 327 5.79 -19.13 -1.03
CA GLN A 327 7.13 -19.57 -0.73
C GLN A 327 8.11 -19.17 -1.85
N GLY A 328 9.15 -18.46 -1.47
CA GLY A 328 10.29 -18.12 -2.32
C GLY A 328 11.41 -19.18 -2.25
N GLU A 329 12.56 -18.88 -2.84
CA GLU A 329 13.78 -19.68 -2.64
C GLU A 329 14.12 -19.76 -1.15
N ILE A 330 13.86 -18.68 -0.41
CA ILE A 330 13.86 -18.64 1.06
C ILE A 330 12.56 -18.07 1.60
N THR A 331 12.24 -18.36 2.85
CA THR A 331 11.23 -17.62 3.63
C THR A 331 11.94 -16.72 4.63
N PHE A 332 11.65 -15.42 4.59
CA PHE A 332 12.20 -14.45 5.52
C PHE A 332 11.37 -14.41 6.80
N PHE A 333 11.99 -14.62 7.94
CA PHE A 333 11.33 -14.70 9.24
C PHE A 333 11.57 -13.44 10.09
N ALA A 334 10.68 -13.16 11.02
CA ALA A 334 10.87 -12.05 11.97
C ALA A 334 12.18 -12.14 12.76
N LYS A 335 12.66 -13.35 13.08
CA LYS A 335 13.97 -13.54 13.71
C LYS A 335 15.14 -13.01 12.87
N ASP A 336 15.04 -13.10 11.53
CA ASP A 336 16.09 -12.65 10.62
C ASP A 336 16.29 -11.12 10.67
N ILE A 337 15.23 -10.38 11.10
CA ILE A 337 15.28 -8.94 11.37
C ILE A 337 16.25 -8.65 12.53
N PHE A 338 16.08 -9.37 13.64
CA PHE A 338 16.85 -9.14 14.87
C PHE A 338 18.24 -9.77 14.82
N ASP A 339 18.36 -10.91 14.17
CA ASP A 339 19.63 -11.63 13.98
C ASP A 339 20.49 -11.01 12.85
N LYS A 340 19.92 -10.07 12.07
CA LYS A 340 20.56 -9.45 10.89
C LYS A 340 21.14 -10.49 9.91
N THR A 341 20.41 -11.58 9.72
CA THR A 341 20.87 -12.77 8.99
C THR A 341 21.41 -12.47 7.59
N TYR A 342 20.84 -11.44 6.92
CA TYR A 342 21.15 -11.09 5.53
C TYR A 342 21.90 -9.77 5.36
N GLU A 343 22.49 -9.21 6.41
CA GLU A 343 23.18 -7.92 6.35
C GLU A 343 24.32 -7.90 5.32
N ASN A 344 25.04 -9.02 5.19
CA ASN A 344 26.16 -9.20 4.26
C ASN A 344 25.77 -9.91 2.95
N SER A 345 24.48 -9.97 2.62
CA SER A 345 24.04 -10.55 1.35
C SER A 345 24.53 -9.73 0.17
N SER A 346 25.04 -10.40 -0.87
CA SER A 346 25.44 -9.75 -2.14
C SER A 346 24.24 -9.31 -3.00
N GLU A 347 23.04 -9.79 -2.67
CA GLU A 347 21.80 -9.54 -3.42
C GLU A 347 20.72 -9.03 -2.46
N ILE A 348 20.75 -7.71 -2.18
CA ILE A 348 19.78 -7.06 -1.30
C ILE A 348 18.63 -6.50 -2.13
N ALA A 349 17.41 -6.83 -1.71
CA ALA A 349 16.17 -6.30 -2.29
C ALA A 349 15.75 -4.99 -1.62
N CYS A 350 15.84 -4.92 -0.30
CA CYS A 350 15.37 -3.79 0.49
C CYS A 350 16.20 -3.67 1.77
N VAL A 351 16.51 -2.43 2.17
CA VAL A 351 17.01 -2.10 3.50
C VAL A 351 15.98 -1.23 4.21
N THR A 352 15.60 -1.58 5.43
CA THR A 352 14.53 -0.91 6.15
C THR A 352 14.69 -1.02 7.67
N ASP A 353 14.19 -0.01 8.39
CA ASP A 353 14.04 0.03 9.85
C ASP A 353 12.58 0.13 10.27
N TYR A 354 11.64 -0.12 9.31
CA TYR A 354 10.22 0.01 9.62
C TYR A 354 9.81 -1.02 10.67
N PRO A 355 9.09 -0.60 11.73
CA PRO A 355 8.70 -1.48 12.82
C PRO A 355 7.81 -2.64 12.36
N ILE A 356 7.76 -3.71 13.14
CA ILE A 356 6.75 -4.75 12.98
C ILE A 356 5.42 -4.14 13.44
N ASP A 357 4.56 -3.78 12.46
CA ASP A 357 3.31 -3.06 12.65
C ASP A 357 2.11 -3.97 12.36
N ILE A 358 1.59 -4.59 13.41
CA ILE A 358 0.47 -5.53 13.36
C ILE A 358 -0.80 -4.82 13.84
N HIS A 359 -1.78 -4.69 12.96
CA HIS A 359 -3.11 -4.21 13.26
C HIS A 359 -4.06 -5.40 13.42
N SER A 360 -4.18 -5.91 14.64
CA SER A 360 -5.05 -7.05 14.91
C SER A 360 -6.53 -6.76 14.60
N ASN A 361 -7.28 -7.83 14.29
CA ASN A 361 -8.74 -7.78 14.20
C ASN A 361 -9.39 -7.58 15.55
N GLN A 362 -8.72 -7.96 16.64
CA GLN A 362 -9.23 -7.79 17.99
C GLN A 362 -8.87 -6.40 18.51
N LYS A 363 -9.80 -5.80 19.26
CA LYS A 363 -9.74 -4.39 19.68
C LYS A 363 -8.45 -4.03 20.45
N ASP A 364 -7.87 -4.98 21.17
CA ASP A 364 -6.82 -4.73 22.16
C ASP A 364 -5.46 -5.39 21.82
N ASP A 365 -5.25 -5.87 20.58
CA ASP A 365 -4.12 -6.75 20.24
C ASP A 365 -3.24 -6.21 19.08
N SER A 366 -3.25 -4.92 18.84
CA SER A 366 -2.34 -4.30 17.88
C SER A 366 -0.97 -4.09 18.52
N THR A 367 0.09 -4.51 17.81
CA THR A 367 1.47 -4.40 18.26
C THR A 367 2.28 -3.52 17.33
N LEU A 368 3.10 -2.65 17.91
CA LEU A 368 4.12 -1.89 17.20
C LEU A 368 5.47 -2.17 17.84
N GLN A 369 6.21 -3.12 17.28
CA GLN A 369 7.54 -3.46 17.77
C GLN A 369 8.59 -2.69 17.00
N GLN A 370 9.28 -1.76 17.69
CA GLN A 370 10.33 -0.94 17.11
C GLN A 370 11.55 -1.77 16.71
N ILE A 371 12.18 -1.36 15.62
CA ILE A 371 13.44 -1.90 15.12
C ILE A 371 14.47 -0.81 15.27
N ASN A 372 15.51 -1.06 16.09
CA ASN A 372 16.50 -0.04 16.45
C ASN A 372 17.51 0.24 15.34
N GLU A 373 17.76 -0.74 14.49
CA GLU A 373 18.75 -0.64 13.42
C GLU A 373 18.21 -1.25 12.12
N PRO A 374 18.51 -0.69 10.95
CA PRO A 374 18.07 -1.23 9.68
C PRO A 374 18.48 -2.69 9.48
N TYR A 375 17.63 -3.43 8.77
CA TYR A 375 17.87 -4.80 8.35
C TYR A 375 17.70 -4.97 6.84
N SER A 376 18.24 -6.05 6.28
CA SER A 376 18.25 -6.32 4.85
C SER A 376 17.35 -7.50 4.49
N LEU A 377 16.51 -7.31 3.46
CA LEU A 377 15.76 -8.38 2.80
C LEU A 377 16.55 -8.84 1.57
N PRO A 378 16.88 -10.13 1.41
CA PRO A 378 17.57 -10.63 0.22
C PRO A 378 16.60 -10.84 -0.96
N VAL A 379 17.12 -10.77 -2.20
CA VAL A 379 16.35 -10.99 -3.44
C VAL A 379 15.79 -12.42 -3.51
N SER A 380 16.45 -13.39 -2.89
CA SER A 380 15.99 -14.80 -2.84
C SER A 380 14.62 -14.98 -2.15
N ALA A 381 14.19 -14.03 -1.31
CA ALA A 381 12.83 -14.00 -0.78
C ALA A 381 11.77 -13.55 -1.80
N LEU A 382 12.18 -12.96 -2.92
CA LEU A 382 11.31 -12.49 -3.99
C LEU A 382 11.21 -13.49 -5.16
N ARG A 383 12.24 -14.34 -5.36
CA ARG A 383 12.25 -15.38 -6.38
C ARG A 383 11.33 -16.52 -5.92
N ASN A 384 10.42 -16.96 -6.78
CA ASN A 384 9.54 -18.07 -6.44
C ASN A 384 10.31 -19.38 -6.28
N GLY A 385 9.98 -20.19 -5.26
CA GLY A 385 10.69 -21.44 -4.98
C GLY A 385 10.33 -22.60 -5.92
N GLN A 386 9.32 -22.44 -6.79
CA GLN A 386 8.82 -23.49 -7.68
C GLN A 386 9.13 -23.19 -9.17
N TYR A 387 9.04 -21.91 -9.58
CA TYR A 387 9.27 -21.49 -10.96
C TYR A 387 10.44 -20.51 -11.03
N ASN A 388 11.50 -20.87 -11.77
CA ASN A 388 12.76 -20.11 -11.82
C ASN A 388 12.68 -18.78 -12.56
N ASN A 389 11.58 -18.52 -13.26
CA ASN A 389 11.31 -17.28 -13.99
C ASN A 389 10.10 -16.50 -13.43
N LEU A 390 9.68 -16.79 -12.19
CA LEU A 390 8.61 -16.09 -11.48
C LEU A 390 9.17 -15.38 -10.24
N TYR A 391 8.79 -14.12 -10.08
CA TYR A 391 9.03 -13.33 -8.87
C TYR A 391 7.70 -13.01 -8.20
N VAL A 392 7.67 -13.03 -6.87
CA VAL A 392 6.51 -12.66 -6.04
C VAL A 392 6.93 -11.52 -5.13
N ILE A 393 6.36 -10.34 -5.34
CA ILE A 393 6.84 -9.09 -4.71
C ILE A 393 5.72 -8.32 -4.01
N GLY A 394 6.13 -7.43 -3.10
CA GLY A 394 5.20 -6.63 -2.33
C GLY A 394 4.57 -7.42 -1.18
N ARG A 395 3.29 -7.23 -0.90
CA ARG A 395 2.59 -7.77 0.26
C ARG A 395 2.54 -9.32 0.32
N CYS A 396 2.58 -9.98 -0.84
CA CYS A 396 2.49 -11.44 -0.98
C CYS A 396 3.85 -12.16 -1.02
N LEU A 397 4.96 -11.46 -0.71
CA LEU A 397 6.32 -11.99 -0.71
C LEU A 397 6.49 -13.20 0.24
N SER A 398 7.63 -13.89 0.11
CA SER A 398 8.02 -15.00 0.98
C SER A 398 8.54 -14.49 2.32
N ALA A 399 7.63 -14.26 3.25
CA ALA A 399 7.95 -13.88 4.63
C ALA A 399 6.94 -14.48 5.61
N ASP A 400 7.31 -14.64 6.89
CA ASP A 400 6.34 -14.97 7.91
C ASP A 400 5.39 -13.77 8.19
N PHE A 401 4.37 -13.97 9.01
CA PHE A 401 3.37 -12.97 9.29
C PHE A 401 3.95 -11.67 9.90
N ALA A 402 4.86 -11.81 10.85
CA ALA A 402 5.44 -10.67 11.56
C ALA A 402 6.46 -9.91 10.69
N ALA A 403 7.32 -10.60 9.96
CA ALA A 403 8.24 -9.97 9.02
C ALA A 403 7.47 -9.24 7.89
N GLN A 404 6.41 -9.85 7.36
CA GLN A 404 5.55 -9.23 6.34
C GLN A 404 4.93 -7.92 6.86
N ALA A 405 4.55 -7.85 8.15
CA ALA A 405 3.99 -6.64 8.75
C ALA A 405 4.96 -5.44 8.72
N SER A 406 6.27 -5.69 8.79
CA SER A 406 7.30 -4.66 8.58
C SER A 406 7.58 -4.39 7.09
N LEU A 407 7.62 -5.43 6.26
CA LEU A 407 8.06 -5.32 4.87
C LEU A 407 7.02 -4.74 3.90
N ARG A 408 5.72 -4.79 4.22
CA ARG A 408 4.61 -4.41 3.33
C ARG A 408 4.45 -2.92 3.06
N VAL A 409 5.21 -2.05 3.72
CA VAL A 409 5.07 -0.59 3.53
C VAL A 409 5.55 -0.16 2.15
N GLN A 410 4.99 0.93 1.64
CA GLN A 410 5.14 1.33 0.23
C GLN A 410 6.59 1.49 -0.20
N LYS A 411 7.45 2.15 0.61
CA LYS A 411 8.87 2.33 0.28
C LYS A 411 9.60 1.00 0.11
N ASN A 412 9.35 0.05 1.00
CA ASN A 412 9.92 -1.30 0.88
C ASN A 412 9.41 -2.01 -0.37
N CYS A 413 8.11 -1.85 -0.69
CA CYS A 413 7.53 -2.42 -1.91
C CYS A 413 8.14 -1.81 -3.19
N PHE A 414 8.47 -0.53 -3.21
CA PHE A 414 9.20 0.07 -4.33
C PHE A 414 10.59 -0.57 -4.51
N SER A 415 11.34 -0.71 -3.41
CA SER A 415 12.67 -1.35 -3.45
C SER A 415 12.60 -2.79 -3.93
N MET A 416 11.62 -3.57 -3.48
CA MET A 416 11.41 -4.96 -3.94
C MET A 416 11.14 -5.03 -5.44
N GLY A 417 10.29 -4.13 -5.96
CA GLY A 417 10.00 -4.06 -7.39
C GLY A 417 11.23 -3.74 -8.22
N GLU A 418 11.99 -2.74 -7.79
CA GLU A 418 13.25 -2.35 -8.45
C GLU A 418 14.29 -3.48 -8.40
N ALA A 419 14.44 -4.15 -7.25
CA ALA A 419 15.35 -5.27 -7.08
C ALA A 419 15.01 -6.46 -8.00
N ALA A 420 13.74 -6.84 -8.07
CA ALA A 420 13.28 -7.91 -8.95
C ALA A 420 13.59 -7.59 -10.42
N ALA A 421 13.33 -6.36 -10.88
CA ALA A 421 13.64 -5.94 -12.24
C ALA A 421 15.14 -5.94 -12.54
N LYS A 422 15.96 -5.51 -11.58
CA LYS A 422 17.44 -5.54 -11.72
C LYS A 422 17.98 -6.96 -11.79
N ASP A 423 17.44 -7.87 -10.97
CA ASP A 423 17.84 -9.27 -10.96
C ASP A 423 17.43 -9.97 -12.26
N ILE A 424 16.21 -9.74 -12.74
CA ILE A 424 15.76 -10.24 -14.04
C ILE A 424 16.69 -9.77 -15.17
N ALA A 425 17.06 -8.49 -15.17
CA ALA A 425 17.94 -7.93 -16.20
C ALA A 425 19.36 -8.50 -16.18
N LYS A 426 19.84 -9.01 -15.04
CA LYS A 426 21.12 -9.72 -14.93
C LYS A 426 21.05 -11.16 -15.46
N ARG A 427 19.86 -11.76 -15.42
CA ARG A 427 19.61 -13.16 -15.81
C ARG A 427 19.21 -13.33 -17.28
N LEU A 428 18.84 -12.23 -17.98
CA LEU A 428 18.55 -12.15 -19.41
C LEU A 428 19.79 -11.92 -20.25
#